data_13326561b7a51d882f9a0e5b1e1f4d85
#
_entry.id   13326561b7a51d882f9a0e5b1e1f4d85
#
_cell.length_a   1.000
_cell.length_b   1.000
_cell.length_c   1.000
_cell.angle_alpha   90.00
_cell.angle_beta   90.00
_cell.angle_gamma   90.00
#
_symmetry.space_group_name_H-M   'P 1'
#
loop_
_entity.id
_entity.type
_entity.pdbx_description
1 polymer ?
#
loop_
_entity_poly.entity_id
_entity_poly.type
_entity_poly.pdbx_seq_one_letter_code
_entity_poly.pdbx_strand_id
1 'polypeptide(L)'
;MASPTPGQTNLGVAPNVGALLCYLPLCCVGFIFAVVVAIVEKQSRFLRFHAFQSLLVHGAAFVLVGGIWLVSVLASFVSGFLGFLISILYFVVGLALLGLTILLMVKAYGNEEYELPVLGEMARKWA
;
A
#
# COMPACT_ATOMS: atom_id res chain seq x y z
N MET A 1 -14.02 15.36 -19.44
CA MET A 1 -14.62 15.23 -18.12
C MET A 1 -13.92 16.19 -17.17
N ALA A 2 -14.65 17.12 -16.56
CA ALA A 2 -14.05 18.03 -15.60
C ALA A 2 -13.41 17.22 -14.47
N SER A 3 -12.21 17.64 -14.05
CA SER A 3 -11.61 17.04 -12.86
C SER A 3 -12.61 17.11 -11.71
N PRO A 4 -12.79 16.04 -10.95
CA PRO A 4 -13.72 16.06 -9.83
C PRO A 4 -13.33 17.20 -8.88
N THR A 5 -14.29 18.03 -8.54
CA THR A 5 -14.10 19.04 -7.51
C THR A 5 -13.71 18.36 -6.21
N PRO A 6 -12.80 18.98 -5.42
CA PRO A 6 -12.47 18.43 -4.11
C PRO A 6 -13.75 18.13 -3.31
N GLY A 7 -13.87 16.91 -2.84
CA GLY A 7 -15.06 16.44 -2.11
C GLY A 7 -16.06 15.62 -2.91
N GLN A 8 -15.90 15.49 -4.23
CA GLN A 8 -16.76 14.62 -5.03
C GLN A 8 -16.29 13.16 -5.00
N THR A 9 -16.55 12.48 -3.91
CA THR A 9 -16.38 11.04 -3.77
C THR A 9 -17.65 10.44 -3.20
N ASN A 10 -17.88 9.16 -3.47
CA ASN A 10 -19.02 8.45 -2.87
C ASN A 10 -18.94 8.40 -1.35
N LEU A 11 -17.74 8.51 -0.80
CA LEU A 11 -17.48 8.42 0.63
C LEU A 11 -17.57 9.76 1.36
N GLY A 12 -17.74 10.87 0.64
CA GLY A 12 -17.79 12.20 1.24
C GLY A 12 -16.45 12.70 1.78
N VAL A 13 -15.35 12.07 1.40
CA VAL A 13 -14.00 12.44 1.81
C VAL A 13 -13.29 13.10 0.64
N ALA A 14 -12.44 14.11 0.91
CA ALA A 14 -11.63 14.71 -0.14
C ALA A 14 -10.76 13.63 -0.82
N PRO A 15 -10.64 13.60 -2.15
CA PRO A 15 -9.91 12.54 -2.85
C PRO A 15 -8.47 12.36 -2.37
N ASN A 16 -7.74 13.45 -2.11
CA ASN A 16 -6.36 13.39 -1.62
C ASN A 16 -6.26 12.82 -0.20
N VAL A 17 -7.21 13.16 0.66
CA VAL A 17 -7.27 12.62 2.02
C VAL A 17 -7.62 11.13 1.98
N GLY A 18 -8.60 10.76 1.17
CA GLY A 18 -8.95 9.35 0.98
C GLY A 18 -7.80 8.53 0.42
N ALA A 19 -7.07 9.07 -0.55
CA ALA A 19 -5.90 8.40 -1.12
C ALA A 19 -4.78 8.21 -0.08
N LEU A 20 -4.52 9.21 0.75
CA LEU A 20 -3.58 9.11 1.87
C LEU A 20 -4.00 8.00 2.84
N LEU A 21 -5.27 7.95 3.20
CA LEU A 21 -5.80 6.94 4.13
C LEU A 21 -5.66 5.51 3.58
N CYS A 22 -5.69 5.32 2.26
CA CYS A 22 -5.47 4.01 1.65
C CYS A 22 -4.08 3.43 1.94
N TYR A 23 -3.08 4.28 2.14
CA TYR A 23 -1.70 3.87 2.41
C TYR A 23 -1.34 3.88 3.90
N LEU A 24 -2.28 4.18 4.78
CA LEU A 24 -1.99 4.32 6.21
C LEU A 24 -1.41 3.02 6.79
N PRO A 25 -0.18 3.05 7.34
CA PRO A 25 0.50 1.83 7.79
C PRO A 25 0.09 1.37 9.20
N LEU A 26 -1.09 1.75 9.67
CA LEU A 26 -1.58 1.41 11.00
C LEU A 26 -2.42 0.14 10.95
N CYS A 27 -1.86 -0.98 11.37
CA CYS A 27 -2.58 -2.21 11.68
C CYS A 27 -3.78 -2.51 10.76
N CYS A 28 -3.56 -2.68 9.47
CA CYS A 28 -4.61 -3.01 8.49
C CYS A 28 -5.65 -1.91 8.22
N VAL A 29 -5.60 -0.75 8.90
CA VAL A 29 -6.56 0.34 8.68
C VAL A 29 -6.52 0.81 7.23
N GLY A 30 -5.33 1.08 6.70
CA GLY A 30 -5.17 1.47 5.30
C GLY A 30 -5.64 0.41 4.32
N PHE A 31 -5.33 -0.85 4.61
CA PHE A 31 -5.78 -1.98 3.78
C PHE A 31 -7.30 -2.10 3.75
N ILE A 32 -7.96 -2.08 4.91
CA ILE A 32 -9.42 -2.15 5.01
C ILE A 32 -10.06 -0.95 4.30
N PHE A 33 -9.54 0.24 4.54
CA PHE A 33 -10.04 1.44 3.88
C PHE A 33 -9.90 1.35 2.36
N ALA A 34 -8.76 0.85 1.87
CA ALA A 34 -8.54 0.66 0.43
C ALA A 34 -9.53 -0.35 -0.17
N VAL A 35 -9.85 -1.43 0.54
CA VAL A 35 -10.88 -2.39 0.12
C VAL A 35 -12.24 -1.70 0.01
N VAL A 36 -12.63 -0.92 1.01
CA VAL A 36 -13.90 -0.18 1.00
C VAL A 36 -13.95 0.78 -0.19
N VAL A 37 -12.89 1.54 -0.41
CA VAL A 37 -12.79 2.46 -1.56
C VAL A 37 -12.91 1.70 -2.88
N ALA A 38 -12.21 0.61 -3.03
CA ALA A 38 -12.23 -0.19 -4.27
C ALA A 38 -13.64 -0.68 -4.62
N ILE A 39 -14.45 -0.99 -3.60
CA ILE A 39 -15.81 -1.50 -3.78
C ILE A 39 -16.82 -0.36 -3.95
N VAL A 40 -16.76 0.65 -3.10
CA VAL A 40 -17.80 1.67 -2.95
C VAL A 40 -17.57 2.86 -3.86
N GLU A 41 -16.32 3.30 -4.02
CA GLU A 41 -16.00 4.51 -4.78
C GLU A 41 -16.18 4.30 -6.27
N LYS A 42 -17.03 5.11 -6.90
CA LYS A 42 -17.31 5.05 -8.34
C LYS A 42 -17.05 6.38 -9.06
N GLN A 43 -16.97 7.48 -8.33
CA GLN A 43 -16.87 8.81 -8.91
C GLN A 43 -15.42 9.25 -9.13
N SER A 44 -14.56 9.01 -8.14
CA SER A 44 -13.17 9.45 -8.19
C SER A 44 -12.24 8.35 -8.70
N ARG A 45 -11.83 8.48 -9.96
CA ARG A 45 -10.83 7.57 -10.55
C ARG A 45 -9.48 7.69 -9.83
N PHE A 46 -9.11 8.91 -9.41
CA PHE A 46 -7.90 9.18 -8.64
C PHE A 46 -7.89 8.36 -7.33
N LEU A 47 -8.99 8.42 -6.57
CA LEU A 47 -9.07 7.68 -5.31
C LEU A 47 -9.07 6.16 -5.55
N ARG A 48 -9.76 5.69 -6.58
CA ARG A 48 -9.75 4.28 -6.95
C ARG A 48 -8.37 3.79 -7.36
N PHE A 49 -7.63 4.58 -8.13
CA PHE A 49 -6.25 4.25 -8.51
C PHE A 49 -5.39 4.01 -7.27
N HIS A 50 -5.41 4.94 -6.32
CA HIS A 50 -4.63 4.80 -5.08
C HIS A 50 -5.10 3.63 -4.22
N ALA A 51 -6.41 3.35 -4.18
CA ALA A 51 -6.93 2.20 -3.48
C ALA A 51 -6.39 0.88 -4.06
N PHE A 52 -6.47 0.69 -5.37
CA PHE A 52 -5.96 -0.51 -6.01
C PHE A 52 -4.43 -0.63 -5.89
N GLN A 53 -3.69 0.47 -6.07
CA GLN A 53 -2.25 0.44 -5.87
C GLN A 53 -1.89 0.09 -4.43
N SER A 54 -2.60 0.64 -3.45
CA SER A 54 -2.41 0.29 -2.04
C SER A 54 -2.66 -1.19 -1.77
N LEU A 55 -3.74 -1.75 -2.32
CA LEU A 55 -4.04 -3.17 -2.16
C LEU A 55 -2.92 -4.06 -2.73
N LEU A 56 -2.39 -3.70 -3.89
CA LEU A 56 -1.29 -4.42 -4.51
C LEU A 56 0.00 -4.29 -3.69
N VAL A 57 0.29 -3.10 -3.18
CA VAL A 57 1.45 -2.86 -2.31
C VAL A 57 1.34 -3.68 -1.02
N HIS A 58 0.18 -3.67 -0.37
CA HIS A 58 -0.04 -4.46 0.85
C HIS A 58 0.08 -5.97 0.57
N GLY A 59 -0.49 -6.44 -0.54
CA GLY A 59 -0.38 -7.84 -0.94
C GLY A 59 1.06 -8.25 -1.20
N ALA A 60 1.80 -7.45 -1.98
CA ALA A 60 3.21 -7.70 -2.27
C ALA A 60 4.07 -7.65 -1.00
N ALA A 61 3.81 -6.67 -0.12
CA ALA A 61 4.51 -6.55 1.16
C ALA A 61 4.24 -7.76 2.05
N PHE A 62 2.99 -8.21 2.11
CA PHE A 62 2.61 -9.39 2.89
C PHE A 62 3.35 -10.65 2.41
N VAL A 63 3.42 -10.87 1.11
CA VAL A 63 4.12 -12.02 0.53
C VAL A 63 5.63 -11.91 0.78
N LEU A 64 6.22 -10.74 0.54
CA LEU A 64 7.66 -10.54 0.69
C LEU A 64 8.10 -10.65 2.15
N VAL A 65 7.47 -9.89 3.02
CA VAL A 65 7.83 -9.83 4.45
C VAL A 65 7.47 -11.14 5.14
N GLY A 66 6.31 -11.70 4.83
CA GLY A 66 5.89 -13.00 5.35
C GLY A 66 6.80 -14.14 4.89
N GLY A 67 7.27 -14.09 3.64
CA GLY A 67 8.23 -15.05 3.10
C GLY A 67 9.59 -14.97 3.81
N ILE A 68 10.12 -13.77 4.01
CA ILE A 68 11.38 -13.57 4.76
C ILE A 68 11.22 -14.06 6.20
N TRP A 69 10.10 -13.73 6.84
CA TRP A 69 9.82 -14.20 8.20
C TRP A 69 9.82 -15.72 8.28
N LEU A 70 9.11 -16.39 7.37
CA LEU A 70 9.03 -17.85 7.32
C LEU A 70 10.42 -18.47 7.14
N VAL A 71 11.22 -17.94 6.19
CA VAL A 71 12.59 -18.42 5.94
C VAL A 71 13.46 -18.22 7.19
N SER A 72 13.31 -17.09 7.89
CA SER A 72 14.05 -16.82 9.13
C SER A 72 13.71 -17.84 10.21
N VAL A 73 12.44 -18.17 10.38
CA VAL A 73 11.99 -19.18 11.35
C VAL A 73 12.56 -20.55 11.01
N LEU A 74 12.45 -20.97 9.75
CA LEU A 74 12.98 -22.27 9.31
C LEU A 74 14.50 -22.34 9.47
N ALA A 75 15.22 -21.28 9.12
CA ALA A 75 16.66 -21.20 9.28
C ALA A 75 17.09 -21.29 10.75
N SER A 76 16.26 -20.80 11.67
CA SER A 76 16.54 -20.87 13.11
C SER A 76 16.59 -22.31 13.64
N PHE A 77 15.89 -23.23 12.99
CA PHE A 77 15.96 -24.66 13.35
C PHE A 77 17.29 -25.30 12.93
N VAL A 78 17.96 -24.73 11.91
CA VAL A 78 19.29 -25.18 11.47
C VAL A 78 20.37 -24.52 12.32
N SER A 79 20.27 -23.20 12.50
CA SER A 79 21.20 -22.41 13.29
C SER A 79 20.52 -21.12 13.75
N GLY A 80 20.52 -20.89 15.06
CA GLY A 80 19.97 -19.63 15.60
C GLY A 80 20.68 -18.40 15.05
N PHE A 81 21.99 -18.50 14.79
CA PHE A 81 22.75 -17.41 14.19
C PHE A 81 22.29 -17.11 12.75
N LEU A 82 22.03 -18.16 11.95
CA LEU A 82 21.53 -17.99 10.59
C LEU A 82 20.15 -17.35 10.58
N GLY A 83 19.23 -17.80 11.45
CA GLY A 83 17.92 -17.18 11.60
C GLY A 83 18.00 -15.72 12.03
N PHE A 84 18.93 -15.39 12.93
CA PHE A 84 19.18 -14.02 13.35
C PHE A 84 19.62 -13.13 12.18
N LEU A 85 20.56 -13.59 11.35
CA LEU A 85 21.01 -12.83 10.19
C LEU A 85 19.87 -12.57 9.19
N ILE A 86 19.03 -13.55 8.95
CA ILE A 86 17.88 -13.39 8.06
C ILE A 86 16.84 -12.44 8.67
N SER A 87 16.70 -12.45 10.01
CA SER A 87 15.78 -11.51 10.67
C SER A 87 16.22 -10.04 10.53
N ILE A 88 17.51 -9.78 10.40
CA ILE A 88 17.99 -8.43 10.09
C ILE A 88 17.46 -7.97 8.72
N LEU A 89 17.48 -8.85 7.73
CA LEU A 89 16.91 -8.56 6.41
C LEU A 89 15.41 -8.24 6.50
N TYR A 90 14.68 -8.95 7.34
CA TYR A 90 13.27 -8.66 7.62
C TYR A 90 13.06 -7.21 8.07
N PHE A 91 13.87 -6.73 9.02
CA PHE A 91 13.78 -5.35 9.50
C PHE A 91 14.16 -4.33 8.42
N VAL A 92 15.21 -4.59 7.66
CA VAL A 92 15.67 -3.68 6.58
C VAL A 92 14.56 -3.55 5.52
N VAL A 93 13.99 -4.66 5.08
CA VAL A 93 12.91 -4.66 4.09
C VAL A 93 11.67 -3.98 4.66
N GLY A 94 11.33 -4.23 5.93
CA GLY A 94 10.20 -3.58 6.60
C GLY A 94 10.35 -2.06 6.64
N LEU A 95 11.54 -1.56 6.99
CA LEU A 95 11.82 -0.12 7.00
C LEU A 95 11.76 0.48 5.58
N ALA A 96 12.27 -0.23 4.58
CA ALA A 96 12.20 0.22 3.19
C ALA A 96 10.74 0.32 2.70
N LEU A 97 9.91 -0.66 3.03
CA LEU A 97 8.48 -0.66 2.71
C LEU A 97 7.73 0.45 3.44
N LEU A 98 8.09 0.71 4.70
CA LEU A 98 7.52 1.82 5.46
C LEU A 98 7.86 3.17 4.80
N GLY A 99 9.11 3.36 4.41
CA GLY A 99 9.55 4.56 3.68
C GLY A 99 8.80 4.74 2.35
N LEU A 100 8.63 3.65 1.59
CA LEU A 100 7.85 3.66 0.36
C LEU A 100 6.38 4.05 0.63
N THR A 101 5.78 3.48 1.66
CA THR A 101 4.40 3.78 2.05
C THR A 101 4.24 5.26 2.41
N ILE A 102 5.17 5.82 3.17
CA ILE A 102 5.16 7.25 3.52
C ILE A 102 5.30 8.12 2.25
N LEU A 103 6.18 7.74 1.33
CA LEU A 103 6.31 8.43 0.06
C LEU A 103 5.00 8.44 -0.72
N LEU A 104 4.33 7.29 -0.81
CA LEU A 104 3.05 7.17 -1.49
C LEU A 104 1.96 8.00 -0.81
N MET A 105 1.97 8.07 0.53
CA MET A 105 1.04 8.93 1.29
C MET A 105 1.24 10.41 0.95
N VAL A 106 2.49 10.87 0.92
CA VAL A 106 2.82 12.26 0.61
C VAL A 106 2.40 12.59 -0.83
N LYS A 107 2.71 11.71 -1.77
CA LYS A 107 2.33 11.90 -3.18
C LYS A 107 0.81 11.92 -3.36
N ALA A 108 0.11 11.01 -2.72
CA ALA A 108 -1.35 10.94 -2.76
C ALA A 108 -2.00 12.20 -2.16
N TYR A 109 -1.48 12.67 -1.05
CA TYR A 109 -1.97 13.91 -0.42
C TYR A 109 -1.73 15.14 -1.31
N GLY A 110 -0.63 15.15 -2.05
CA GLY A 110 -0.32 16.19 -3.03
C GLY A 110 -1.09 16.09 -4.35
N ASN A 111 -2.11 15.23 -4.44
CA ASN A 111 -2.90 14.97 -5.65
C ASN A 111 -2.08 14.40 -6.81
N GLU A 112 -0.97 13.73 -6.52
CA GLU A 112 -0.13 13.08 -7.52
C GLU A 112 -0.49 11.60 -7.65
N GLU A 113 -0.64 11.13 -8.88
CA GLU A 113 -0.76 9.70 -9.19
C GLU A 113 0.63 9.11 -9.41
N TYR A 114 1.40 8.95 -8.32
CA TYR A 114 2.71 8.31 -8.41
C TYR A 114 2.52 6.81 -8.69
N GLU A 115 2.87 6.43 -9.90
CA GLU A 115 2.67 5.08 -10.42
C GLU A 115 3.91 4.22 -10.14
N LEU A 116 3.74 3.18 -9.32
CA LEU A 116 4.81 2.22 -9.09
C LEU A 116 5.04 1.34 -10.33
N PRO A 117 6.28 0.91 -10.60
CA PRO A 117 6.53 -0.06 -11.67
C PRO A 117 5.67 -1.32 -11.48
N VAL A 118 5.03 -1.77 -12.53
CA VAL A 118 4.14 -2.95 -12.56
C VAL A 118 2.87 -2.78 -11.73
N LEU A 119 2.98 -2.51 -10.42
CA LEU A 119 1.82 -2.40 -9.52
C LEU A 119 0.94 -1.21 -9.87
N GLY A 120 1.54 -0.05 -10.15
CA GLY A 120 0.80 1.15 -10.54
C GLY A 120 0.09 0.97 -11.88
N GLU A 121 0.74 0.32 -12.82
CA GLU A 121 0.14 0.01 -14.12
C GLU A 121 -1.10 -0.90 -13.95
N MET A 122 -1.00 -1.93 -13.13
CA MET A 122 -2.14 -2.80 -12.83
C MET A 122 -3.26 -2.04 -12.12
N ALA A 123 -2.93 -1.19 -11.16
CA ALA A 123 -3.90 -0.38 -10.45
C ALA A 123 -4.65 0.56 -11.39
N ARG A 124 -3.94 1.15 -12.35
CA ARG A 124 -4.53 2.05 -13.35
C ARG A 124 -5.51 1.32 -14.25
N LYS A 125 -5.24 0.08 -14.61
CA LYS A 125 -6.15 -0.74 -15.42
C LYS A 125 -7.44 -1.07 -14.67
N TRP A 126 -7.38 -1.22 -13.36
CA TRP A 126 -8.53 -1.58 -12.54
C TRP A 126 -9.32 -0.36 -12.02
N ALA A 127 -8.72 0.80 -12.05
CA ALA A 127 -9.36 2.03 -11.58
C ALA A 127 -10.48 2.60 -12.54
#